data_8cff15d16c303753db5642d10169d24a
#
_entry.id   8cff15d16c303753db5642d10169d24a
#
_cell.length_a   1.000
_cell.length_b   1.000
_cell.length_c   1.000
_cell.angle_alpha   90.00
_cell.angle_beta   90.00
_cell.angle_gamma   90.00
#
_symmetry.space_group_name_H-M   'P 1'
#
loop_
_entity.id
_entity.type
_entity.pdbx_description
1 polymer ?
#
loop_
_entity_poly.entity_id
_entity_poly.type
_entity_poly.pdbx_seq_one_letter_code
_entity_poly.pdbx_strand_id
1 'polypeptide(L)'
;GKVINIGGGAARNPSNTFMIGGAVNSALNNFSKALAMQGKIDKVSVSIIHPGMTLTSRLEKLLQTDAKIFKRSVKQILKQRCKIEKIKRPTKPEEVANLVYKLIKDKNSNFKNFSIDGGKIKNLR
;
A
#
# COMPACT_ATOMS: atom_id res chain seq x y z
N GLY A 1 -12.27 -4.17 -19.50
CA GLY A 1 -12.29 -4.46 -18.04
C GLY A 1 -11.11 -3.82 -17.30
N LYS A 2 -11.17 -3.86 -15.97
CA LYS A 2 -10.12 -3.32 -15.11
C LYS A 2 -9.81 -4.27 -13.96
N VAL A 3 -8.53 -4.45 -13.68
CA VAL A 3 -8.01 -5.15 -12.51
C VAL A 3 -7.17 -4.17 -11.70
N ILE A 4 -7.49 -4.02 -10.43
CA ILE A 4 -6.73 -3.17 -9.51
C ILE A 4 -6.30 -4.04 -8.33
N ASN A 5 -5.02 -4.37 -8.28
CA ASN A 5 -4.43 -5.13 -7.19
C ASN A 5 -4.05 -4.19 -6.04
N ILE A 6 -4.28 -4.64 -4.82
CA ILE A 6 -3.85 -3.93 -3.62
C ILE A 6 -2.68 -4.71 -3.02
N GLY A 7 -1.50 -4.16 -3.12
CA GLY A 7 -0.28 -4.70 -2.52
C GLY A 7 0.03 -4.03 -1.18
N GLY A 8 1.29 -3.74 -0.94
CA GLY A 8 1.74 -3.06 0.27
C GLY A 8 3.12 -2.42 0.10
N GLY A 9 3.43 -1.45 0.91
CA GLY A 9 4.68 -0.69 0.87
C GLY A 9 5.93 -1.56 1.05
N ALA A 10 5.82 -2.70 1.72
CA ALA A 10 6.89 -3.65 1.92
C ALA A 10 7.41 -4.29 0.61
N ALA A 11 6.68 -4.15 -0.50
CA ALA A 11 7.19 -4.55 -1.82
C ALA A 11 8.48 -3.80 -2.22
N ARG A 12 8.72 -2.62 -1.64
CA ARG A 12 9.86 -1.75 -1.96
C ARG A 12 10.71 -1.39 -0.76
N ASN A 13 10.10 -1.41 0.42
CA ASN A 13 10.76 -1.07 1.69
C ASN A 13 10.93 -2.35 2.50
N PRO A 14 12.08 -3.06 2.36
CA PRO A 14 12.28 -4.32 3.06
C PRO A 14 12.34 -4.08 4.56
N SER A 15 11.82 -5.05 5.32
CA SER A 15 11.85 -5.04 6.77
C SER A 15 12.17 -6.44 7.29
N ASN A 16 13.11 -6.53 8.21
CA ASN A 16 13.47 -7.80 8.86
C ASN A 16 12.34 -8.37 9.73
N THR A 17 11.37 -7.54 10.12
CA THR A 17 10.20 -7.95 10.89
C THR A 17 9.00 -8.33 10.01
N PHE A 18 9.11 -8.16 8.69
CA PHE A 18 8.03 -8.42 7.72
C PHE A 18 8.54 -9.04 6.41
N MET A 19 9.51 -9.96 6.50
CA MET A 19 10.17 -10.55 5.33
C MET A 19 9.19 -11.28 4.40
N ILE A 20 8.33 -12.13 4.95
CA ILE A 20 7.35 -12.91 4.16
C ILE A 20 6.35 -11.96 3.48
N GLY A 21 5.80 -11.00 4.21
CA GLY A 21 4.90 -10.01 3.63
C GLY A 21 5.56 -9.16 2.55
N GLY A 22 6.82 -8.80 2.72
CA GLY A 22 7.61 -8.12 1.70
C GLY A 22 7.76 -8.95 0.43
N ALA A 23 8.11 -10.24 0.58
CA ALA A 23 8.25 -11.16 -0.54
C ALA A 23 6.94 -11.34 -1.31
N VAL A 24 5.81 -11.56 -0.61
CA VAL A 24 4.48 -11.70 -1.23
C VAL A 24 4.07 -10.43 -1.98
N ASN A 25 4.27 -9.26 -1.38
CA ASN A 25 3.94 -7.98 -2.03
C ASN A 25 4.82 -7.72 -3.26
N SER A 26 6.09 -8.12 -3.22
CA SER A 26 7.00 -8.01 -4.36
C SER A 26 6.58 -8.95 -5.49
N ALA A 27 6.18 -10.18 -5.15
CA ALA A 27 5.64 -11.15 -6.11
C ALA A 27 4.35 -10.60 -6.77
N LEU A 28 3.42 -10.04 -5.98
CA LEU A 28 2.20 -9.43 -6.51
C LEU A 28 2.51 -8.25 -7.44
N ASN A 29 3.50 -7.43 -7.11
CA ASN A 29 3.93 -6.31 -7.95
C ASN A 29 4.46 -6.81 -9.31
N ASN A 30 5.32 -7.84 -9.31
CA ASN A 30 5.83 -8.43 -10.54
C ASN A 30 4.71 -9.11 -11.35
N PHE A 31 3.86 -9.89 -10.70
CA PHE A 31 2.68 -10.50 -11.33
C PHE A 31 1.76 -9.47 -11.99
N SER A 32 1.50 -8.34 -11.32
CA SER A 32 0.65 -7.28 -11.86
C SER A 32 1.22 -6.67 -13.14
N LYS A 33 2.54 -6.55 -13.24
CA LYS A 33 3.21 -6.09 -14.46
C LYS A 33 3.04 -7.09 -15.60
N ALA A 34 3.26 -8.37 -15.33
CA ALA A 34 3.08 -9.44 -16.32
C ALA A 34 1.61 -9.53 -16.77
N LEU A 35 0.67 -9.47 -15.82
CA LEU A 35 -0.75 -9.46 -16.12
C LEU A 35 -1.16 -8.26 -16.98
N ALA A 36 -0.53 -7.10 -16.78
CA ALA A 36 -0.78 -5.93 -17.61
C ALA A 36 -0.34 -6.11 -19.06
N MET A 37 0.71 -6.89 -19.30
CA MET A 37 1.13 -7.23 -20.65
C MET A 37 0.07 -8.09 -21.36
N GLN A 38 -0.46 -9.09 -20.67
CA GLN A 38 -1.58 -9.88 -21.19
C GLN A 38 -2.84 -9.04 -21.34
N GLY A 39 -3.12 -8.18 -20.37
CA GLY A 39 -4.28 -7.28 -20.38
C GLY A 39 -4.35 -6.35 -21.59
N LYS A 40 -3.20 -5.96 -22.15
CA LYS A 40 -3.17 -5.19 -23.41
C LYS A 40 -3.77 -5.98 -24.58
N ILE A 41 -3.53 -7.28 -24.61
CA ILE A 41 -4.08 -8.17 -25.64
C ILE A 41 -5.59 -8.33 -25.44
N ASP A 42 -6.00 -8.53 -24.20
CA ASP A 42 -7.39 -8.81 -23.82
C ASP A 42 -8.25 -7.55 -23.61
N LYS A 43 -7.70 -6.36 -23.85
CA LYS A 43 -8.34 -5.07 -23.61
C LYS A 43 -8.80 -4.89 -22.14
N VAL A 44 -7.97 -5.39 -21.22
CA VAL A 44 -8.13 -5.25 -19.76
C VAL A 44 -6.99 -4.39 -19.22
N SER A 45 -7.31 -3.30 -18.56
CA SER A 45 -6.30 -2.49 -17.88
C SER A 45 -5.97 -3.08 -16.51
N VAL A 46 -4.69 -3.09 -16.16
CA VAL A 46 -4.22 -3.59 -14.86
C VAL A 46 -3.47 -2.48 -14.15
N SER A 47 -3.73 -2.32 -12.86
CA SER A 47 -3.03 -1.38 -12.00
C SER A 47 -2.74 -2.02 -10.65
N ILE A 48 -1.77 -1.48 -9.94
CA ILE A 48 -1.47 -1.89 -8.56
C ILE A 48 -1.31 -0.64 -7.68
N ILE A 49 -1.83 -0.72 -6.47
CA ILE A 49 -1.67 0.28 -5.41
C ILE A 49 -0.93 -0.37 -4.26
N HIS A 50 0.07 0.31 -3.73
CA HIS A 50 0.82 -0.09 -2.54
C HIS A 50 0.53 0.89 -1.39
N PRO A 51 -0.50 0.64 -0.56
CA PRO A 51 -0.71 1.43 0.64
C PRO A 51 0.43 1.20 1.63
N GLY A 52 0.91 2.27 2.24
CA GLY A 52 1.75 2.21 3.44
C GLY A 52 0.90 2.00 4.69
N MET A 53 1.37 2.51 5.82
CA MET A 53 0.65 2.42 7.08
C MET A 53 -0.75 3.06 6.94
N THR A 54 -1.78 2.25 7.11
CA THR A 54 -3.19 2.64 6.91
C THR A 54 -3.96 2.50 8.20
N LEU A 55 -4.77 3.50 8.54
CA LEU A 55 -5.56 3.55 9.77
C LEU A 55 -6.71 2.55 9.72
N THR A 56 -6.47 1.37 10.27
CA THR A 56 -7.39 0.22 10.30
C THR A 56 -7.38 -0.40 11.68
N SER A 57 -8.36 -1.26 11.97
CA SER A 57 -8.39 -2.05 13.20
C SER A 57 -7.14 -2.91 13.38
N ARG A 58 -6.53 -3.37 12.29
CA ARG A 58 -5.24 -4.09 12.35
C ARG A 58 -4.11 -3.18 12.86
N LEU A 59 -4.02 -1.95 12.36
CA LEU A 59 -3.03 -0.99 12.85
C LEU A 59 -3.25 -0.69 14.32
N GLU A 60 -4.49 -0.46 14.75
CA GLU A 60 -4.83 -0.20 16.14
C GLU A 60 -4.37 -1.34 17.06
N LYS A 61 -4.64 -2.59 16.68
CA LYS A 61 -4.17 -3.77 17.44
C LYS A 61 -2.64 -3.85 17.52
N LEU A 62 -1.93 -3.57 16.43
CA LEU A 62 -0.47 -3.53 16.41
C LEU A 62 0.07 -2.45 17.33
N LEU A 63 -0.51 -1.26 17.29
CA LEU A 63 -0.11 -0.15 18.19
C LEU A 63 -0.35 -0.47 19.67
N GLN A 64 -1.48 -1.11 19.99
CA GLN A 64 -1.78 -1.55 21.36
C GLN A 64 -0.79 -2.61 21.84
N THR A 65 -0.44 -3.57 21.00
CA THR A 65 0.56 -4.61 21.30
C THR A 65 1.92 -3.99 21.57
N ASP A 66 2.39 -3.12 20.68
CA ASP A 66 3.67 -2.44 20.85
C ASP A 66 3.69 -1.55 22.08
N ALA A 67 2.59 -0.86 22.38
CA ALA A 67 2.45 -0.03 23.58
C ALA A 67 2.68 -0.85 24.85
N LYS A 68 2.16 -2.06 24.91
CA LYS A 68 2.38 -2.98 26.05
C LYS A 68 3.83 -3.47 26.12
N ILE A 69 4.41 -3.88 24.99
CA ILE A 69 5.78 -4.42 24.91
C ILE A 69 6.79 -3.33 25.33
N PHE A 70 6.67 -2.14 24.78
CA PHE A 70 7.63 -1.05 24.98
C PHE A 70 7.29 -0.15 26.18
N LYS A 71 6.20 -0.44 26.90
CA LYS A 71 5.72 0.36 28.04
C LYS A 71 5.58 1.85 27.68
N ARG A 72 4.98 2.12 26.54
CA ARG A 72 4.70 3.47 26.02
C ARG A 72 3.22 3.62 25.68
N SER A 73 2.75 4.86 25.55
CA SER A 73 1.39 5.11 25.09
C SER A 73 1.23 4.77 23.60
N VAL A 74 0.02 4.41 23.17
CA VAL A 74 -0.32 4.19 21.75
C VAL A 74 0.05 5.41 20.90
N LYS A 75 -0.19 6.61 21.42
CA LYS A 75 0.17 7.87 20.75
C LYS A 75 1.68 8.01 20.53
N GLN A 76 2.49 7.64 21.51
CA GLN A 76 3.96 7.67 21.38
C GLN A 76 4.45 6.66 20.34
N ILE A 77 3.89 5.44 20.36
CA ILE A 77 4.23 4.40 19.36
C ILE A 77 3.86 4.86 17.95
N LEU A 78 2.67 5.42 17.77
CA LEU A 78 2.22 5.94 16.47
C LEU A 78 3.15 7.06 15.96
N LYS A 79 3.50 8.00 16.83
CA LYS A 79 4.42 9.09 16.48
C LYS A 79 5.78 8.56 16.05
N GLN A 80 6.32 7.57 16.76
CA GLN A 80 7.59 6.93 16.42
C GLN A 80 7.53 6.24 15.06
N ARG A 81 6.47 5.47 14.80
CA ARG A 81 6.26 4.80 13.51
C ARG A 81 6.14 5.80 12.36
N CYS A 82 5.38 6.86 12.53
CA CYS A 82 5.27 7.92 11.53
C CYS A 82 6.63 8.57 11.22
N LYS A 83 7.47 8.77 12.24
CA LYS A 83 8.82 9.31 12.07
C LYS A 83 9.72 8.37 11.25
N ILE A 84 9.69 7.07 11.54
CA ILE A 84 10.44 6.03 10.81
C ILE A 84 10.00 5.99 9.34
N GLU A 85 8.70 5.99 9.10
CA GLU A 85 8.11 5.95 7.77
C GLU A 85 8.18 7.31 7.04
N LYS A 86 8.66 8.36 7.70
CA LYS A 86 8.74 9.74 7.16
C LYS A 86 7.39 10.27 6.65
N ILE A 87 6.34 9.96 7.38
CA ILE A 87 4.97 10.41 7.12
C ILE A 87 4.46 11.24 8.31
N LYS A 88 3.49 12.11 8.06
CA LYS A 88 2.87 12.92 9.11
C LYS A 88 1.78 12.15 9.87
N ARG A 89 1.12 11.23 9.21
CA ARG A 89 -0.01 10.44 9.73
C ARG A 89 -0.18 9.16 8.92
N PRO A 90 -0.90 8.15 9.42
CA PRO A 90 -1.35 7.04 8.58
C PRO A 90 -2.26 7.50 7.46
N THR A 91 -2.27 6.76 6.36
CA THR A 91 -3.26 6.91 5.29
C THR A 91 -4.64 6.47 5.81
N LYS A 92 -5.69 7.17 5.44
CA LYS A 92 -7.06 6.76 5.73
C LYS A 92 -7.53 5.73 4.70
N PRO A 93 -8.36 4.73 5.11
CA PRO A 93 -8.91 3.76 4.16
C PRO A 93 -9.66 4.40 2.99
N GLU A 94 -10.37 5.50 3.25
CA GLU A 94 -11.12 6.26 2.24
C GLU A 94 -10.20 6.87 1.18
N GLU A 95 -8.97 7.23 1.53
CA GLU A 95 -7.99 7.76 0.58
C GLU A 95 -7.54 6.68 -0.41
N VAL A 96 -7.37 5.44 0.07
CA VAL A 96 -7.09 4.29 -0.79
C VAL A 96 -8.29 4.00 -1.70
N ALA A 97 -9.50 3.98 -1.14
CA ALA A 97 -10.74 3.75 -1.89
C ALA A 97 -10.94 4.82 -2.99
N ASN A 98 -10.66 6.08 -2.68
CA ASN A 98 -10.74 7.17 -3.65
C ASN A 98 -9.72 6.99 -4.80
N LEU A 99 -8.53 6.50 -4.52
CA LEU A 99 -7.56 6.19 -5.56
C LEU A 99 -8.03 5.03 -6.45
N VAL A 100 -8.59 3.98 -5.87
CA VAL A 100 -9.23 2.87 -6.61
C VAL A 100 -10.33 3.43 -7.52
N TYR A 101 -11.22 4.26 -6.99
CA TYR A 101 -12.31 4.85 -7.77
C TYR A 101 -11.79 5.68 -8.94
N LYS A 102 -10.75 6.49 -8.74
CA LYS A 102 -10.11 7.26 -9.82
C LYS A 102 -9.57 6.33 -10.92
N LEU A 103 -8.93 5.21 -10.55
CA LEU A 103 -8.41 4.24 -11.51
C LEU A 103 -9.53 3.53 -12.28
N ILE A 104 -10.67 3.26 -11.63
CA ILE A 104 -11.86 2.70 -12.31
C ILE A 104 -12.38 3.65 -13.40
N LYS A 105 -12.39 4.94 -13.12
CA LYS A 105 -12.87 5.98 -14.06
C LYS A 105 -11.84 6.35 -15.13
N ASP A 106 -10.59 6.03 -14.94
CA ASP A 106 -9.54 6.37 -15.89
C ASP A 106 -9.69 5.57 -17.20
N LYS A 107 -9.77 6.27 -18.30
CA LYS A 107 -9.88 5.68 -19.64
C LYS A 107 -8.55 5.14 -20.18
N ASN A 108 -7.43 5.56 -19.58
CA ASN A 108 -6.11 5.09 -19.98
C ASN A 108 -5.90 3.65 -19.52
N SER A 109 -5.58 2.76 -20.45
CA SER A 109 -5.38 1.33 -20.18
C SER A 109 -3.95 0.95 -19.84
N ASN A 110 -3.01 1.89 -19.80
CA ASN A 110 -1.63 1.59 -19.45
C ASN A 110 -1.52 1.13 -17.98
N PHE A 111 -0.56 0.25 -17.73
CA PHE A 111 -0.24 -0.20 -16.39
C PHE A 111 0.10 0.99 -15.49
N LYS A 112 -0.51 1.03 -14.32
CA LYS A 112 -0.25 2.05 -13.30
C LYS A 112 0.16 1.39 -12.00
N ASN A 113 1.19 1.96 -11.40
CA ASN A 113 1.74 1.50 -10.14
C ASN A 113 1.86 2.69 -9.19
N PHE A 114 1.07 2.69 -8.14
CA PHE A 114 1.02 3.78 -7.19
C PHE A 114 1.39 3.31 -5.78
N SER A 115 2.07 4.18 -5.03
CA SER A 115 2.05 4.11 -3.57
C SER A 115 1.18 5.21 -3.00
N ILE A 116 0.65 4.96 -1.81
CA ILE A 116 -0.04 5.95 -1.01
C ILE A 116 0.45 5.87 0.44
N ASP A 117 1.17 6.90 0.88
CA ASP A 117 1.84 6.96 2.17
C ASP A 117 1.48 8.28 2.86
N GLY A 118 0.88 8.19 4.06
CA GLY A 118 0.43 9.39 4.78
C GLY A 118 -0.55 10.24 3.96
N GLY A 119 -1.38 9.60 3.13
CA GLY A 119 -2.31 10.26 2.22
C GLY A 119 -1.67 10.82 0.94
N LYS A 120 -0.35 10.71 0.77
CA LYS A 120 0.35 11.19 -0.43
C LYS A 120 0.49 10.08 -1.46
N ILE A 121 0.02 10.36 -2.67
CA ILE A 121 0.08 9.42 -3.80
C ILE A 121 1.35 9.69 -4.61
N LYS A 122 2.08 8.62 -4.92
CA LYS A 122 3.23 8.66 -5.83
C LYS A 122 3.02 7.66 -6.95
N ASN A 123 3.30 8.09 -8.18
CA ASN A 123 3.38 7.18 -9.33
C ASN A 123 4.74 6.48 -9.29
N LEU A 124 4.70 5.15 -9.34
CA LEU A 124 5.88 4.30 -9.36
C LEU A 124 6.06 3.73 -10.76
N ARG A 125 7.27 3.65 -11.20
CA ARG A 125 7.57 3.04 -12.50
C ARG A 125 7.82 1.55 -12.42
#